data_a8e90523a65cdbb3d716b36cfb6094b7
#
_entry.id   a8e90523a65cdbb3d716b36cfb6094b7
#
_cell.length_a   1.000
_cell.length_b   1.000
_cell.length_c   1.000
_cell.angle_alpha   90.00
_cell.angle_beta   90.00
_cell.angle_gamma   90.00
#
_symmetry.space_group_name_H-M   'P 1'
#
loop_
_entity.id
_entity.type
_entity.pdbx_description
1 polymer ?
#
loop_
_entity_poly.entity_id
_entity_poly.type
_entity_poly.pdbx_seq_one_letter_code
_entity_poly.pdbx_strand_id
1 'polypeptide(L)'
;MEAIILTGGLGTRLRSLVSSVPKVMAPIGDKPFLDILASRLIKEGFSHLIFAVGYKSKFIKEYFGDFFKGVPITYSFEEEPLGTGGAIKRSIPACKEENIYIFNGDTYVELEFDIIKTKIKKSNIEILLIGKEVNDISRYGFIDINQGKVNKIIEKKQNGKGFINIGVYYLNKKYINKYSFPEKFS
;
A
#
# COMPACT_ATOMS: atom_id res chain seq x y z
N MET A 1 -0.10 -3.57 -15.32
CA MET A 1 0.48 -3.05 -14.04
C MET A 1 0.10 -3.99 -12.91
N GLU A 2 1.01 -4.16 -11.94
CA GLU A 2 0.76 -4.97 -10.74
C GLU A 2 0.71 -4.08 -9.50
N ALA A 3 -0.15 -4.47 -8.55
CA ALA A 3 -0.29 -3.77 -7.28
C ALA A 3 -0.12 -4.72 -6.10
N ILE A 4 0.75 -4.37 -5.14
CA ILE A 4 0.76 -4.95 -3.81
C ILE A 4 -0.17 -4.11 -2.94
N ILE A 5 -1.13 -4.76 -2.28
CA ILE A 5 -2.05 -4.10 -1.36
C ILE A 5 -1.77 -4.64 0.05
N LEU A 6 -1.36 -3.76 0.95
CA LEU A 6 -0.99 -4.08 2.32
C LEU A 6 -2.25 -4.21 3.18
N THR A 7 -2.62 -5.43 3.52
CA THR A 7 -3.85 -5.73 4.27
C THR A 7 -3.61 -6.34 5.65
N GLY A 8 -2.35 -6.63 5.99
CA GLY A 8 -1.94 -7.37 7.19
C GLY A 8 -1.98 -6.62 8.53
N GLY A 9 -2.39 -5.36 8.54
CA GLY A 9 -2.44 -4.54 9.76
C GLY A 9 -3.41 -5.07 10.82
N LEU A 10 -2.98 -5.13 12.09
CA LEU A 10 -3.78 -5.62 13.22
C LEU A 10 -5.02 -4.77 13.55
N GLY A 11 -5.17 -3.59 12.94
CA GLY A 11 -6.34 -2.72 13.09
C GLY A 11 -6.68 -2.31 14.52
N THR A 12 -5.70 -2.25 15.43
CA THR A 12 -5.89 -2.09 16.89
C THR A 12 -6.73 -0.87 17.27
N ARG A 13 -6.67 0.20 16.49
CA ARG A 13 -7.42 1.46 16.75
C ARG A 13 -8.92 1.37 16.43
N LEU A 14 -9.34 0.44 15.58
CA LEU A 14 -10.74 0.25 15.16
C LEU A 14 -11.39 -1.01 15.75
N ARG A 15 -10.70 -1.73 16.64
CA ARG A 15 -11.21 -2.98 17.24
C ARG A 15 -12.56 -2.81 17.95
N SER A 16 -12.86 -1.63 18.48
CA SER A 16 -14.14 -1.34 19.14
C SER A 16 -15.34 -1.25 18.17
N LEU A 17 -15.08 -0.94 16.89
CA LEU A 17 -16.13 -0.76 15.88
C LEU A 17 -16.26 -1.96 14.92
N VAL A 18 -15.17 -2.68 14.66
CA VAL A 18 -15.12 -3.79 13.69
C VAL A 18 -14.26 -4.92 14.25
N SER A 19 -14.76 -5.61 15.29
CA SER A 19 -14.00 -6.69 15.95
C SER A 19 -13.98 -8.02 15.18
N SER A 20 -14.98 -8.27 14.32
CA SER A 20 -15.21 -9.55 13.66
C SER A 20 -14.39 -9.74 12.37
N VAL A 21 -14.10 -8.68 11.62
CA VAL A 21 -13.41 -8.74 10.31
C VAL A 21 -12.10 -7.94 10.31
N PRO A 22 -11.18 -8.18 9.33
CA PRO A 22 -10.01 -7.30 9.14
C PRO A 22 -10.45 -5.85 8.87
N LYS A 23 -9.64 -4.87 9.30
CA LYS A 23 -9.93 -3.43 9.09
C LYS A 23 -10.26 -3.10 7.61
N VAL A 24 -9.51 -3.66 6.69
CA VAL A 24 -9.70 -3.46 5.24
C VAL A 24 -11.01 -4.03 4.70
N MET A 25 -11.63 -4.95 5.46
CA MET A 25 -12.94 -5.54 5.15
C MET A 25 -14.09 -4.83 5.86
N ALA A 26 -13.83 -3.70 6.53
CA ALA A 26 -14.90 -2.88 7.11
C ALA A 26 -15.89 -2.45 6.02
N PRO A 27 -17.20 -2.57 6.26
CA PRO A 27 -18.21 -2.22 5.26
C PRO A 27 -18.27 -0.70 5.05
N ILE A 28 -18.35 -0.29 3.79
CA ILE A 28 -18.67 1.05 3.34
C ILE A 28 -19.91 0.92 2.42
N GLY A 29 -21.06 1.24 2.96
CA GLY A 29 -22.32 0.90 2.31
C GLY A 29 -22.51 -0.62 2.24
N ASP A 30 -22.71 -1.14 1.04
CA ASP A 30 -22.95 -2.56 0.74
C ASP A 30 -21.66 -3.37 0.45
N LYS A 31 -20.47 -2.74 0.46
CA LYS A 31 -19.22 -3.38 0.07
C LYS A 31 -18.11 -3.18 1.10
N PRO A 32 -17.17 -4.14 1.22
CA PRO A 32 -15.95 -3.91 1.97
C PRO A 32 -15.11 -2.77 1.37
N PHE A 33 -14.39 -2.04 2.22
CA PHE A 33 -13.47 -1.00 1.77
C PHE A 33 -12.45 -1.53 0.75
N LEU A 34 -11.91 -2.73 0.97
CA LEU A 34 -10.94 -3.36 0.06
C LEU A 34 -11.53 -3.64 -1.33
N ASP A 35 -12.84 -3.94 -1.44
CA ASP A 35 -13.51 -4.07 -2.75
C ASP A 35 -13.47 -2.74 -3.52
N ILE A 36 -13.79 -1.64 -2.83
CA ILE A 36 -13.79 -0.30 -3.43
C ILE A 36 -12.39 0.04 -3.95
N LEU A 37 -11.35 -0.20 -3.14
CA LEU A 37 -9.96 0.03 -3.52
C LEU A 37 -9.55 -0.86 -4.70
N ALA A 38 -9.76 -2.18 -4.61
CA ALA A 38 -9.40 -3.14 -5.66
C ALA A 38 -10.14 -2.83 -6.98
N SER A 39 -11.44 -2.53 -6.90
CA SER A 39 -12.23 -2.16 -8.08
C SER A 39 -11.71 -0.89 -8.74
N ARG A 40 -11.27 0.10 -7.96
CA ARG A 40 -10.65 1.32 -8.48
C ARG A 40 -9.34 1.00 -9.20
N LEU A 41 -8.46 0.22 -8.58
CA LEU A 41 -7.18 -0.14 -9.20
C LEU A 41 -7.39 -0.90 -10.52
N ILE A 42 -8.36 -1.81 -10.58
CA ILE A 42 -8.71 -2.51 -11.83
C ILE A 42 -9.15 -1.53 -12.92
N LYS A 43 -9.96 -0.53 -12.58
CA LYS A 43 -10.36 0.53 -13.54
C LYS A 43 -9.17 1.35 -14.04
N GLU A 44 -8.16 1.54 -13.22
CA GLU A 44 -6.91 2.23 -13.59
C GLU A 44 -5.94 1.35 -14.41
N GLY A 45 -6.36 0.11 -14.74
CA GLY A 45 -5.61 -0.80 -15.60
C GLY A 45 -4.61 -1.70 -14.85
N PHE A 46 -4.80 -1.90 -13.54
CA PHE A 46 -4.05 -2.95 -12.83
C PHE A 46 -4.61 -4.32 -13.22
N SER A 47 -3.72 -5.18 -13.70
CA SER A 47 -4.04 -6.50 -14.28
C SER A 47 -3.65 -7.67 -13.39
N HIS A 48 -3.07 -7.40 -12.22
CA HIS A 48 -2.76 -8.38 -11.18
C HIS A 48 -2.70 -7.67 -9.83
N LEU A 49 -3.37 -8.23 -8.82
CA LEU A 49 -3.35 -7.71 -7.45
C LEU A 49 -2.70 -8.73 -6.52
N ILE A 50 -1.75 -8.28 -5.72
CA ILE A 50 -1.07 -9.08 -4.70
C ILE A 50 -1.51 -8.56 -3.33
N PHE A 51 -2.23 -9.37 -2.58
CA PHE A 51 -2.65 -9.02 -1.23
C PHE A 51 -1.62 -9.53 -0.22
N ALA A 52 -0.92 -8.59 0.45
CA ALA A 52 -0.09 -8.92 1.61
C ALA A 52 -1.03 -9.11 2.80
N VAL A 53 -1.25 -10.36 3.20
CA VAL A 53 -2.26 -10.75 4.18
C VAL A 53 -1.61 -11.36 5.42
N GLY A 54 -2.20 -11.13 6.57
CA GLY A 54 -1.78 -11.69 7.85
C GLY A 54 -3.00 -12.15 8.66
N TYR A 55 -3.18 -11.57 9.83
CA TYR A 55 -4.28 -11.88 10.73
C TYR A 55 -5.64 -11.81 10.03
N LYS A 56 -6.47 -12.84 10.19
CA LYS A 56 -7.81 -12.96 9.56
C LYS A 56 -7.80 -12.98 8.03
N SER A 57 -6.71 -13.41 7.39
CA SER A 57 -6.59 -13.52 5.93
C SER A 57 -7.70 -14.34 5.27
N LYS A 58 -8.28 -15.30 6.01
CA LYS A 58 -9.38 -16.16 5.54
C LYS A 58 -10.56 -15.33 5.02
N PHE A 59 -10.97 -14.27 5.73
CA PHE A 59 -12.06 -13.37 5.30
C PHE A 59 -11.79 -12.70 3.96
N ILE A 60 -10.55 -12.29 3.72
CA ILE A 60 -10.16 -11.66 2.45
C ILE A 60 -10.19 -12.70 1.33
N LYS A 61 -9.64 -13.90 1.57
CA LYS A 61 -9.59 -14.96 0.58
C LYS A 61 -10.97 -15.50 0.22
N GLU A 62 -11.86 -15.65 1.18
CA GLU A 62 -13.25 -16.07 0.95
C GLU A 62 -14.05 -15.05 0.12
N TYR A 63 -13.78 -13.75 0.31
CA TYR A 63 -14.46 -12.70 -0.44
C TYR A 63 -13.95 -12.54 -1.88
N PHE A 64 -12.62 -12.51 -2.06
CA PHE A 64 -12.00 -12.19 -3.35
C PHE A 64 -11.70 -13.41 -4.21
N GLY A 65 -11.52 -14.60 -3.62
CA GLY A 65 -11.11 -15.81 -4.35
C GLY A 65 -9.74 -15.64 -5.02
N ASP A 66 -9.52 -16.40 -6.07
CA ASP A 66 -8.30 -16.33 -6.89
C ASP A 66 -8.41 -15.34 -8.06
N PHE A 67 -9.63 -14.85 -8.32
CA PHE A 67 -9.92 -13.83 -9.33
C PHE A 67 -10.99 -12.87 -8.82
N PHE A 68 -10.76 -11.58 -9.04
CA PHE A 68 -11.74 -10.55 -8.72
C PHE A 68 -11.98 -9.66 -9.94
N LYS A 69 -13.23 -9.60 -10.42
CA LYS A 69 -13.62 -8.85 -11.63
C LYS A 69 -12.74 -9.17 -12.85
N GLY A 70 -12.37 -10.45 -13.01
CA GLY A 70 -11.53 -10.91 -14.12
C GLY A 70 -10.02 -10.71 -13.94
N VAL A 71 -9.59 -10.11 -12.83
CA VAL A 71 -8.18 -9.88 -12.52
C VAL A 71 -7.68 -10.92 -11.51
N PRO A 72 -6.55 -11.59 -11.76
CA PRO A 72 -5.99 -12.56 -10.83
C PRO A 72 -5.55 -11.91 -9.52
N ILE A 73 -5.77 -12.65 -8.42
CA ILE A 73 -5.36 -12.31 -7.08
C ILE A 73 -4.29 -13.30 -6.61
N THR A 74 -3.19 -12.80 -6.07
CA THR A 74 -2.20 -13.61 -5.38
C THR A 74 -2.12 -13.17 -3.91
N TYR A 75 -1.98 -14.13 -2.99
CA TYR A 75 -1.89 -13.87 -1.58
C TYR A 75 -0.45 -14.09 -1.08
N SER A 76 0.14 -13.06 -0.47
CA SER A 76 1.42 -13.13 0.22
C SER A 76 1.15 -13.19 1.72
N PHE A 77 1.36 -14.33 2.33
CA PHE A 77 1.02 -14.57 3.75
C PHE A 77 2.16 -14.16 4.68
N GLU A 78 1.81 -13.43 5.74
CA GLU A 78 2.66 -13.13 6.88
C GLU A 78 2.22 -13.99 8.08
N GLU A 79 3.10 -14.84 8.60
CA GLU A 79 2.84 -15.62 9.82
C GLU A 79 2.91 -14.70 11.05
N GLU A 80 3.86 -13.78 11.03
CA GLU A 80 4.04 -12.72 12.04
C GLU A 80 4.05 -11.35 11.36
N PRO A 81 3.68 -10.28 12.07
CA PRO A 81 3.75 -8.93 11.54
C PRO A 81 5.19 -8.55 11.15
N LEU A 82 5.44 -8.37 9.86
CA LEU A 82 6.76 -8.03 9.31
C LEU A 82 7.00 -6.52 9.24
N GLY A 83 5.98 -5.71 9.48
CA GLY A 83 5.98 -4.28 9.21
C GLY A 83 5.78 -3.97 7.74
N THR A 84 5.61 -2.71 7.40
CA THR A 84 5.29 -2.26 6.03
C THR A 84 6.35 -2.73 5.03
N GLY A 85 7.61 -2.50 5.33
CA GLY A 85 8.72 -2.86 4.43
C GLY A 85 8.91 -4.38 4.30
N GLY A 86 8.78 -5.13 5.40
CA GLY A 86 8.86 -6.59 5.40
C GLY A 86 7.73 -7.23 4.59
N ALA A 87 6.50 -6.74 4.73
CA ALA A 87 5.34 -7.17 3.94
C ALA A 87 5.54 -6.94 2.44
N ILE A 88 6.06 -5.77 2.06
CA ILE A 88 6.42 -5.46 0.67
C ILE A 88 7.47 -6.45 0.17
N LYS A 89 8.59 -6.58 0.89
CA LYS A 89 9.69 -7.49 0.53
C LYS A 89 9.21 -8.91 0.30
N ARG A 90 8.36 -9.44 1.19
CA ARG A 90 7.78 -10.78 1.09
C ARG A 90 6.84 -10.93 -0.11
N SER A 91 6.17 -9.85 -0.53
CA SER A 91 5.21 -9.86 -1.65
C SER A 91 5.88 -9.76 -3.03
N ILE A 92 7.09 -9.20 -3.13
CA ILE A 92 7.80 -8.99 -4.39
C ILE A 92 7.98 -10.26 -5.24
N PRO A 93 8.30 -11.46 -4.66
CA PRO A 93 8.42 -12.68 -5.46
C PRO A 93 7.13 -13.06 -6.21
N ALA A 94 5.96 -12.64 -5.75
CA ALA A 94 4.68 -12.87 -6.41
C ALA A 94 4.44 -11.93 -7.61
N CYS A 95 5.21 -10.84 -7.72
CA CYS A 95 5.11 -9.89 -8.81
C CYS A 95 5.88 -10.40 -10.05
N LYS A 96 5.25 -10.31 -11.22
CA LYS A 96 5.82 -10.69 -12.52
C LYS A 96 6.52 -9.52 -13.18
N GLU A 97 5.97 -8.31 -13.02
CA GLU A 97 6.51 -7.09 -13.62
C GLU A 97 7.66 -6.51 -12.77
N GLU A 98 8.49 -5.68 -13.41
CA GLU A 98 9.56 -4.94 -12.73
C GLU A 98 9.03 -3.70 -12.00
N ASN A 99 7.98 -3.09 -12.52
CA ASN A 99 7.37 -1.87 -12.01
C ASN A 99 6.19 -2.22 -11.12
N ILE A 100 6.36 -2.06 -9.82
CA ILE A 100 5.40 -2.48 -8.80
C ILE A 100 4.85 -1.24 -8.12
N TYR A 101 3.52 -1.16 -8.01
CA TYR A 101 2.84 -0.17 -7.20
C TYR A 101 2.40 -0.80 -5.88
N ILE A 102 2.51 -0.04 -4.80
CA ILE A 102 2.16 -0.51 -3.46
C ILE A 102 1.13 0.44 -2.87
N PHE A 103 0.11 -0.12 -2.24
CA PHE A 103 -0.98 0.63 -1.62
C PHE A 103 -1.23 0.15 -0.20
N ASN A 104 -1.41 1.09 0.73
CA ASN A 104 -2.00 0.75 2.01
C ASN A 104 -3.46 0.34 1.77
N GLY A 105 -3.85 -0.84 2.25
CA GLY A 105 -5.18 -1.40 2.05
C GLY A 105 -6.30 -0.67 2.81
N ASP A 106 -5.97 0.31 3.63
CA ASP A 106 -6.90 1.11 4.44
C ASP A 106 -6.92 2.60 4.07
N THR A 107 -6.34 2.95 2.92
CA THR A 107 -6.29 4.33 2.43
C THR A 107 -6.88 4.42 1.03
N TYR A 108 -7.74 5.40 0.80
CA TYR A 108 -8.31 5.71 -0.50
C TYR A 108 -7.82 7.08 -0.96
N VAL A 109 -7.21 7.11 -2.14
CA VAL A 109 -6.74 8.35 -2.77
C VAL A 109 -7.03 8.31 -4.26
N GLU A 110 -7.42 9.45 -4.80
CA GLU A 110 -7.55 9.64 -6.24
C GLU A 110 -6.21 10.12 -6.79
N LEU A 111 -5.65 9.36 -7.73
CA LEU A 111 -4.36 9.63 -8.36
C LEU A 111 -4.51 9.60 -9.87
N GLU A 112 -3.77 10.48 -10.52
CA GLU A 112 -3.61 10.48 -11.96
C GLU A 112 -2.40 9.60 -12.34
N PHE A 113 -2.66 8.30 -12.54
CA PHE A 113 -1.61 7.30 -12.77
C PHE A 113 -0.76 7.60 -14.01
N ASP A 114 -1.31 8.23 -15.04
CA ASP A 114 -0.56 8.56 -16.25
C ASP A 114 0.50 9.64 -16.00
N ILE A 115 0.23 10.58 -15.09
CA ILE A 115 1.22 11.56 -14.62
C ILE A 115 2.34 10.85 -13.88
N ILE A 116 1.99 9.94 -12.95
CA ILE A 116 2.95 9.16 -12.17
C ILE A 116 3.85 8.32 -13.08
N LYS A 117 3.26 7.56 -14.03
CA LYS A 117 3.99 6.74 -15.01
C LYS A 117 4.96 7.59 -15.85
N THR A 118 4.47 8.74 -16.33
CA THR A 118 5.29 9.65 -17.13
C THR A 118 6.48 10.17 -16.33
N LYS A 119 6.28 10.55 -15.08
CA LYS A 119 7.34 11.03 -14.19
C LYS A 119 8.36 9.93 -13.88
N ILE A 120 7.90 8.72 -13.56
CA ILE A 120 8.77 7.56 -13.32
C ILE A 120 9.68 7.32 -14.53
N LYS A 121 9.09 7.25 -15.73
CA LYS A 121 9.82 6.99 -16.97
C LYS A 121 10.84 8.08 -17.30
N LYS A 122 10.44 9.36 -17.18
CA LYS A 122 11.34 10.49 -17.52
C LYS A 122 12.52 10.64 -16.57
N SER A 123 12.32 10.33 -15.29
CA SER A 123 13.33 10.59 -14.24
C SER A 123 14.06 9.34 -13.76
N ASN A 124 13.84 8.18 -14.39
CA ASN A 124 14.43 6.88 -14.01
C ASN A 124 14.34 6.61 -12.50
N ILE A 125 13.12 6.80 -11.95
CA ILE A 125 12.89 6.69 -10.52
C ILE A 125 12.94 5.22 -10.10
N GLU A 126 13.76 4.93 -9.09
CA GLU A 126 13.91 3.59 -8.52
C GLU A 126 12.82 3.31 -7.47
N ILE A 127 12.59 4.28 -6.59
CA ILE A 127 11.59 4.23 -5.53
C ILE A 127 10.88 5.59 -5.49
N LEU A 128 9.56 5.59 -5.41
CA LEU A 128 8.75 6.78 -5.25
C LEU A 128 7.82 6.60 -4.05
N LEU A 129 7.75 7.62 -3.21
CA LEU A 129 6.72 7.77 -2.20
C LEU A 129 5.82 8.92 -2.63
N ILE A 130 4.51 8.72 -2.60
CA ILE A 130 3.55 9.76 -2.93
C ILE A 130 3.05 10.39 -1.65
N GLY A 131 3.31 11.68 -1.52
CA GLY A 131 2.88 12.49 -0.38
C GLY A 131 1.79 13.50 -0.79
N LYS A 132 1.00 13.91 0.18
CA LYS A 132 0.01 14.98 0.04
C LYS A 132 0.36 16.13 0.97
N GLU A 133 0.38 17.35 0.43
CA GLU A 133 0.51 18.55 1.26
C GLU A 133 -0.81 18.81 1.98
N VAL A 134 -0.73 19.05 3.29
CA VAL A 134 -1.88 19.38 4.14
C VAL A 134 -1.54 20.58 5.03
N ASN A 135 -2.57 21.34 5.43
CA ASN A 135 -2.38 22.52 6.29
C ASN A 135 -2.10 22.16 7.74
N ASP A 136 -2.46 20.95 8.18
CA ASP A 136 -2.22 20.47 9.55
C ASP A 136 -1.81 19.00 9.53
N ILE A 137 -0.56 18.75 9.93
CA ILE A 137 0.03 17.41 10.02
C ILE A 137 -0.13 16.77 11.41
N SER A 138 -0.78 17.42 12.37
CA SER A 138 -0.86 16.98 13.78
C SER A 138 -1.42 15.57 13.99
N ARG A 139 -2.24 15.09 13.04
CA ARG A 139 -2.89 13.77 13.09
C ARG A 139 -2.16 12.68 12.31
N TYR A 140 -1.09 13.03 11.60
CA TYR A 140 -0.42 12.16 10.64
C TYR A 140 1.08 12.05 10.94
N GLY A 141 1.70 11.00 10.44
CA GLY A 141 3.14 11.01 10.21
C GLY A 141 3.46 11.93 9.03
N PHE A 142 4.48 12.73 9.14
CA PHE A 142 4.87 13.64 8.06
C PHE A 142 6.18 13.23 7.39
N ILE A 143 6.36 13.70 6.16
CA ILE A 143 7.52 13.42 5.33
C ILE A 143 8.41 14.66 5.35
N ASP A 144 9.63 14.51 5.85
CA ASP A 144 10.68 15.49 5.68
C ASP A 144 11.31 15.34 4.30
N ILE A 145 11.21 16.39 3.47
CA ILE A 145 11.65 16.39 2.07
C ILE A 145 12.78 17.41 1.91
N ASN A 146 13.88 16.95 1.34
CA ASN A 146 14.98 17.81 0.95
C ASN A 146 15.26 17.61 -0.57
N GLN A 147 15.21 18.71 -1.34
CA GLN A 147 15.44 18.71 -2.79
C GLN A 147 14.65 17.63 -3.56
N GLY A 148 13.37 17.43 -3.19
CA GLY A 148 12.49 16.44 -3.81
C GLY A 148 12.77 14.98 -3.42
N LYS A 149 13.69 14.75 -2.49
CA LYS A 149 13.99 13.41 -1.93
C LYS A 149 13.47 13.33 -0.50
N VAL A 150 12.94 12.16 -0.15
CA VAL A 150 12.56 11.86 1.22
C VAL A 150 13.81 11.73 2.07
N ASN A 151 13.95 12.62 3.04
CA ASN A 151 15.02 12.57 4.02
C ASN A 151 14.62 11.64 5.19
N LYS A 152 13.38 11.81 5.68
CA LYS A 152 12.88 11.08 6.84
C LYS A 152 11.36 11.01 6.83
N ILE A 153 10.82 9.90 7.34
CA ILE A 153 9.41 9.78 7.72
C ILE A 153 9.35 9.89 9.24
N ILE A 154 8.55 10.82 9.75
CA ILE A 154 8.49 11.15 11.16
C ILE A 154 7.08 10.87 11.67
N GLU A 155 6.95 9.92 12.60
CA GLU A 155 5.66 9.54 13.19
C GLU A 155 5.23 10.43 14.38
N LYS A 156 6.06 11.36 14.79
CA LYS A 156 5.76 12.24 15.93
C LYS A 156 4.76 13.32 15.54
N LYS A 157 3.80 13.59 16.44
CA LYS A 157 2.87 14.70 16.30
C LYS A 157 3.64 16.04 16.22
N GLN A 158 3.42 16.73 15.12
CA GLN A 158 3.92 18.08 14.89
C GLN A 158 2.76 18.90 14.31
N ASN A 159 2.69 20.17 14.66
CA ASN A 159 1.66 21.06 14.15
C ASN A 159 2.19 21.82 12.93
N GLY A 160 1.27 22.26 12.07
CA GLY A 160 1.57 23.09 10.93
C GLY A 160 1.43 22.40 9.59
N LYS A 161 1.74 23.13 8.52
CA LYS A 161 1.67 22.70 7.14
C LYS A 161 2.83 21.75 6.82
N GLY A 162 2.54 20.69 6.05
CA GLY A 162 3.58 19.76 5.61
C GLY A 162 3.06 18.65 4.72
N PHE A 163 3.95 17.73 4.34
CA PHE A 163 3.60 16.57 3.52
C PHE A 163 3.36 15.36 4.40
N ILE A 164 2.25 14.67 4.15
CA ILE A 164 1.90 13.41 4.81
C ILE A 164 2.08 12.24 3.84
N ASN A 165 2.42 11.07 4.40
CA ASN A 165 2.44 9.82 3.67
C ASN A 165 1.00 9.33 3.42
N ILE A 166 0.59 9.22 2.17
CA ILE A 166 -0.74 8.75 1.78
C ILE A 166 -0.80 7.25 1.49
N GLY A 167 0.25 6.51 1.83
CA GLY A 167 0.27 5.05 1.70
C GLY A 167 0.28 4.54 0.25
N VAL A 168 0.85 5.32 -0.66
CA VAL A 168 1.05 4.91 -2.05
C VAL A 168 2.51 5.05 -2.42
N TYR A 169 3.06 3.95 -2.95
CA TYR A 169 4.47 3.86 -3.30
C TYR A 169 4.63 3.22 -4.68
N TYR A 170 5.77 3.47 -5.29
CA TYR A 170 6.23 2.76 -6.46
C TYR A 170 7.64 2.25 -6.21
N LEU A 171 7.92 1.09 -6.76
CA LEU A 171 9.20 0.41 -6.63
C LEU A 171 9.56 -0.24 -7.97
N ASN A 172 10.78 -0.03 -8.44
CA ASN A 172 11.33 -0.84 -9.51
C ASN A 172 12.10 -2.03 -8.90
N LYS A 173 11.64 -3.25 -9.22
CA LYS A 173 12.13 -4.52 -8.67
C LYS A 173 13.64 -4.73 -8.85
N LYS A 174 14.24 -4.23 -9.95
CA LYS A 174 15.68 -4.33 -10.22
C LYS A 174 16.52 -3.75 -9.09
N TYR A 175 16.01 -2.71 -8.44
CA TYR A 175 16.80 -1.97 -7.46
C TYR A 175 16.70 -2.53 -6.07
N ILE A 176 15.68 -3.33 -5.78
CA ILE A 176 15.51 -3.88 -4.44
C ILE A 176 16.66 -4.82 -4.05
N ASN A 177 17.20 -5.55 -5.03
CA ASN A 177 18.31 -6.47 -4.82
C ASN A 177 19.65 -5.77 -4.54
N LYS A 178 19.73 -4.45 -4.76
CA LYS A 178 20.90 -3.64 -4.42
C LYS A 178 21.02 -3.37 -2.92
N TYR A 179 19.91 -3.54 -2.18
CA TYR A 179 19.83 -3.21 -0.78
C TYR A 179 19.60 -4.47 0.05
N SER A 180 20.36 -4.60 1.14
CA SER A 180 20.11 -5.63 2.14
C SER A 180 19.11 -5.09 3.15
N PHE A 181 17.91 -5.63 3.15
CA PHE A 181 16.88 -5.28 4.12
C PHE A 181 16.70 -6.43 5.13
N PRO A 182 16.49 -6.13 6.41
CA PRO A 182 16.08 -7.14 7.38
C PRO A 182 14.75 -7.79 6.94
N GLU A 183 14.38 -8.87 7.58
CA GLU A 183 13.10 -9.53 7.30
C GLU A 183 11.93 -8.69 7.83
N LYS A 184 12.11 -8.06 8.99
CA LYS A 184 11.11 -7.24 9.68
C LYS A 184 11.55 -5.79 9.76
N PHE A 185 10.84 -4.89 9.06
CA PHE A 185 11.08 -3.44 9.09
C PHE A 185 9.87 -2.65 8.59
N SER A 186 9.84 -1.36 8.90
CA SER A 186 8.81 -0.40 8.50
C SER A 186 9.42 0.85 7.89
#